data_c2bdf4656592d6f43dac98b649006ce0
#
_entry.id   c2bdf4656592d6f43dac98b649006ce0
#
_cell.length_a   1.000
_cell.length_b   1.000
_cell.length_c   1.000
_cell.angle_alpha   90.00
_cell.angle_beta   90.00
_cell.angle_gamma   90.00
#
_symmetry.space_group_name_H-M   'P 1'
#
loop_
_entity.id
_entity.type
_entity.pdbx_description
1 polymer ?
#
loop_
_entity_poly.entity_id
_entity_poly.type
_entity_poly.pdbx_seq_one_letter_code
_entity_poly.pdbx_strand_id
1 'polypeptide(L)'
;MQALLNEILDQVRPLLGQGKVADYIPALAEVPAARLGIAVVGVDGSLYTAGDAAELFSIQSISKVFSLVQAIQHSGEEIWQRLGHEPSGQPFNSLVQLEFERGRPRNPFINAGALVICDINESRFAAPALSMRDLVRRLAGNPLLVSDAKVAESEYQHRARNAAAAYLMQAFGNFHNEVERVLRSYFHHCALAMSCVDLARACGFLANQGVCPRSGEQILTPRQTQQVNAIMATSGLYDEAGNFA
;
A
#
# COMPACT_ATOMS: atom_id res chain seq x y z
N MET A 1 9.77 9.60 23.88
CA MET A 1 9.55 8.75 22.71
C MET A 1 10.74 7.83 22.42
N GLN A 2 11.98 8.31 22.28
CA GLN A 2 13.14 7.46 21.95
C GLN A 2 13.34 6.27 22.91
N ALA A 3 13.30 6.50 24.22
CA ALA A 3 13.42 5.42 25.21
C ALA A 3 12.32 4.35 25.05
N LEU A 4 11.09 4.77 24.78
CA LEU A 4 9.96 3.85 24.54
C LEU A 4 10.20 2.97 23.30
N LEU A 5 10.72 3.52 22.19
CA LEU A 5 11.01 2.73 21.01
C LEU A 5 12.11 1.68 21.25
N ASN A 6 13.14 2.05 22.01
CA ASN A 6 14.20 1.12 22.40
C ASN A 6 13.65 -0.01 23.29
N GLU A 7 12.81 0.34 24.27
CA GLU A 7 12.14 -0.65 25.14
C GLU A 7 11.26 -1.62 24.32
N ILE A 8 10.42 -1.10 23.42
CA ILE A 8 9.60 -1.94 22.52
C ILE A 8 10.47 -2.87 21.68
N LEU A 9 11.55 -2.34 21.11
CA LEU A 9 12.48 -3.14 20.30
C LEU A 9 13.09 -4.28 21.11
N ASP A 10 13.53 -4.00 22.35
CA ASP A 10 14.15 -5.00 23.23
C ASP A 10 13.14 -6.08 23.66
N GLN A 11 11.86 -5.70 23.89
CA GLN A 11 10.77 -6.64 24.22
C GLN A 11 10.39 -7.54 23.04
N VAL A 12 10.43 -7.01 21.82
CA VAL A 12 10.03 -7.76 20.59
C VAL A 12 11.16 -8.59 20.02
N ARG A 13 12.42 -8.19 20.20
CA ARG A 13 13.59 -8.88 19.65
C ARG A 13 13.67 -10.39 19.99
N PRO A 14 13.31 -10.87 21.18
CA PRO A 14 13.27 -12.30 21.49
C PRO A 14 12.24 -13.11 20.70
N LEU A 15 11.27 -12.43 20.05
CA LEU A 15 10.25 -13.07 19.22
C LEU A 15 10.74 -13.30 17.77
N LEU A 16 11.90 -12.75 17.38
CA LEU A 16 12.47 -12.96 16.06
C LEU A 16 12.71 -14.46 15.83
N GLY A 17 12.33 -14.94 14.65
CA GLY A 17 12.42 -16.36 14.29
C GLY A 17 11.21 -17.21 14.70
N GLN A 18 10.25 -16.69 15.47
CA GLN A 18 9.00 -17.41 15.76
C GLN A 18 8.00 -17.35 14.60
N GLY A 19 8.12 -16.32 13.73
CA GLY A 19 7.35 -16.18 12.51
C GLY A 19 8.12 -16.72 11.30
N LYS A 20 7.51 -16.55 10.12
CA LYS A 20 8.11 -16.91 8.83
C LYS A 20 8.16 -15.67 7.94
N VAL A 21 9.30 -15.46 7.26
CA VAL A 21 9.45 -14.46 6.21
C VAL A 21 8.48 -14.80 5.08
N ALA A 22 7.84 -13.79 4.49
CA ALA A 22 6.97 -13.98 3.34
C ALA A 22 7.74 -14.64 2.18
N ASP A 23 7.22 -15.73 1.65
CA ASP A 23 7.88 -16.56 0.63
C ASP A 23 6.99 -16.85 -0.59
N TYR A 24 5.88 -16.13 -0.73
CA TYR A 24 4.97 -16.29 -1.86
C TYR A 24 5.57 -15.84 -3.20
N ILE A 25 6.67 -15.05 -3.16
CA ILE A 25 7.55 -14.80 -4.29
C ILE A 25 9.02 -14.97 -3.87
N PRO A 26 9.90 -15.49 -4.75
CA PRO A 26 11.30 -15.76 -4.41
C PRO A 26 12.06 -14.54 -3.87
N ALA A 27 11.82 -13.35 -4.43
CA ALA A 27 12.50 -12.13 -4.01
C ALA A 27 12.23 -11.73 -2.55
N LEU A 28 11.07 -12.07 -1.98
CA LEU A 28 10.78 -11.84 -0.57
C LEU A 28 11.39 -12.90 0.33
N ALA A 29 11.45 -14.15 -0.13
CA ALA A 29 12.04 -15.26 0.63
C ALA A 29 13.54 -15.05 0.95
N GLU A 30 14.22 -14.19 0.20
CA GLU A 30 15.63 -13.86 0.40
C GLU A 30 15.85 -12.78 1.49
N VAL A 31 14.79 -12.14 2.01
CA VAL A 31 14.89 -11.07 3.00
C VAL A 31 15.36 -11.65 4.35
N PRO A 32 16.39 -11.08 5.01
CA PRO A 32 16.87 -11.58 6.29
C PRO A 32 15.79 -11.51 7.38
N ALA A 33 15.48 -12.66 8.01
CA ALA A 33 14.43 -12.80 9.02
C ALA A 33 14.70 -12.01 10.32
N ALA A 34 15.94 -11.59 10.57
CA ALA A 34 16.33 -10.87 11.78
C ALA A 34 16.18 -9.34 11.66
N ARG A 35 15.70 -8.81 10.54
CA ARG A 35 15.49 -7.37 10.35
C ARG A 35 14.32 -6.89 11.17
N LEU A 36 14.54 -5.88 12.01
CA LEU A 36 13.52 -5.27 12.85
C LEU A 36 13.82 -3.78 13.02
N GLY A 37 12.94 -2.92 12.50
CA GLY A 37 13.09 -1.48 12.57
C GLY A 37 11.77 -0.79 12.94
N ILE A 38 11.88 0.31 13.70
CA ILE A 38 10.77 1.16 14.07
C ILE A 38 11.14 2.61 13.77
N ALA A 39 10.21 3.37 13.16
CA ALA A 39 10.32 4.81 13.01
C ALA A 39 9.00 5.47 13.38
N VAL A 40 9.07 6.58 14.11
CA VAL A 40 7.94 7.46 14.42
C VAL A 40 8.30 8.87 13.99
N VAL A 41 7.42 9.49 13.21
CA VAL A 41 7.54 10.89 12.77
C VAL A 41 6.36 11.67 13.33
N GLY A 42 6.63 12.68 14.14
CA GLY A 42 5.62 13.61 14.62
C GLY A 42 5.19 14.59 13.52
N VAL A 43 3.99 15.16 13.66
CA VAL A 43 3.50 16.23 12.78
C VAL A 43 4.32 17.51 12.91
N ASP A 44 5.07 17.66 13.98
CA ASP A 44 6.04 18.72 14.24
C ASP A 44 7.41 18.48 13.57
N GLY A 45 7.56 17.36 12.84
CA GLY A 45 8.79 16.94 12.18
C GLY A 45 9.76 16.17 13.07
N SER A 46 9.44 15.95 14.37
CA SER A 46 10.27 15.12 15.25
C SER A 46 10.40 13.69 14.69
N LEU A 47 11.62 13.13 14.77
CA LEU A 47 11.93 11.78 14.30
C LEU A 47 12.55 10.96 15.41
N TYR A 48 12.00 9.78 15.64
CA TYR A 48 12.50 8.78 16.58
C TYR A 48 12.64 7.44 15.87
N THR A 49 13.76 6.74 16.06
CA THR A 49 14.06 5.47 15.36
C THR A 49 14.68 4.45 16.29
N ALA A 50 14.43 3.18 16.06
CA ALA A 50 15.10 2.08 16.73
C ALA A 50 15.34 0.92 15.75
N GLY A 51 16.42 0.13 15.97
CA GLY A 51 16.79 -1.02 15.13
C GLY A 51 17.11 -0.63 13.70
N ASP A 52 16.71 -1.46 12.74
CA ASP A 52 17.03 -1.37 11.33
C ASP A 52 16.14 -0.36 10.56
N ALA A 53 15.74 0.75 11.21
CA ALA A 53 14.78 1.72 10.67
C ALA A 53 15.22 2.40 9.36
N ALA A 54 16.51 2.42 9.05
CA ALA A 54 17.07 2.98 7.82
C ALA A 54 17.25 1.96 6.69
N GLU A 55 17.08 0.67 6.98
CA GLU A 55 17.21 -0.40 5.98
C GLU A 55 16.04 -0.34 4.99
N LEU A 56 16.35 -0.57 3.71
CA LEU A 56 15.35 -0.55 2.65
C LEU A 56 14.61 -1.89 2.57
N PHE A 57 13.31 -1.82 2.34
CA PHE A 57 12.45 -2.97 2.04
C PHE A 57 11.40 -2.58 0.98
N SER A 58 10.90 -3.55 0.23
CA SER A 58 9.77 -3.30 -0.67
C SER A 58 8.48 -3.13 0.15
N ILE A 59 7.76 -2.03 -0.07
CA ILE A 59 6.60 -1.68 0.77
C ILE A 59 5.37 -2.55 0.51
N GLN A 60 5.39 -3.34 -0.55
CA GLN A 60 4.35 -4.30 -0.89
C GLN A 60 2.95 -3.65 -0.85
N SER A 61 2.00 -4.26 -0.16
CA SER A 61 0.61 -3.79 -0.09
C SER A 61 0.42 -2.44 0.61
N ILE A 62 1.41 -1.89 1.30
CA ILE A 62 1.35 -0.52 1.82
C ILE A 62 1.21 0.48 0.67
N SER A 63 1.74 0.17 -0.50
CA SER A 63 1.62 0.98 -1.73
C SER A 63 0.17 1.28 -2.15
N LYS A 64 -0.79 0.43 -1.77
CA LYS A 64 -2.21 0.61 -2.07
C LYS A 64 -2.76 1.92 -1.50
N VAL A 65 -2.24 2.37 -0.35
CA VAL A 65 -2.63 3.66 0.26
C VAL A 65 -2.24 4.82 -0.66
N PHE A 66 -1.02 4.84 -1.16
CA PHE A 66 -0.54 5.91 -2.04
C PHE A 66 -1.21 5.88 -3.41
N SER A 67 -1.47 4.70 -3.95
CA SER A 67 -2.22 4.53 -5.20
C SER A 67 -3.66 5.04 -5.07
N LEU A 68 -4.33 4.74 -3.94
CA LEU A 68 -5.66 5.25 -3.61
C LEU A 68 -5.66 6.78 -3.48
N VAL A 69 -4.70 7.35 -2.75
CA VAL A 69 -4.56 8.80 -2.60
C VAL A 69 -4.42 9.47 -3.96
N GLN A 70 -3.60 8.91 -4.85
CA GLN A 70 -3.43 9.42 -6.21
C GLN A 70 -4.76 9.37 -7.00
N ALA A 71 -5.51 8.28 -6.91
CA ALA A 71 -6.80 8.14 -7.57
C ALA A 71 -7.83 9.17 -7.04
N ILE A 72 -7.86 9.39 -5.71
CA ILE A 72 -8.74 10.39 -5.10
C ILE A 72 -8.39 11.81 -5.55
N GLN A 73 -7.10 12.15 -5.63
CA GLN A 73 -6.66 13.47 -6.08
C GLN A 73 -7.13 13.82 -7.51
N HIS A 74 -7.23 12.81 -8.39
CA HIS A 74 -7.49 13.04 -9.81
C HIS A 74 -8.89 12.65 -10.28
N SER A 75 -9.58 11.77 -9.54
CA SER A 75 -10.91 11.27 -9.89
C SER A 75 -11.95 11.50 -8.79
N GLY A 76 -11.55 12.00 -7.61
CA GLY A 76 -12.46 12.34 -6.54
C GLY A 76 -13.38 11.18 -6.14
N GLU A 77 -14.67 11.50 -5.96
CA GLU A 77 -15.70 10.54 -5.55
C GLU A 77 -16.07 9.53 -6.65
N GLU A 78 -15.69 9.76 -7.92
CA GLU A 78 -16.02 8.86 -9.03
C GLU A 78 -15.44 7.46 -8.86
N ILE A 79 -14.32 7.34 -8.14
CA ILE A 79 -13.69 6.04 -7.87
C ILE A 79 -14.65 5.07 -7.17
N TRP A 80 -15.55 5.60 -6.31
CA TRP A 80 -16.49 4.78 -5.52
C TRP A 80 -17.64 4.18 -6.34
N GLN A 81 -17.78 4.57 -7.59
CA GLN A 81 -18.69 3.88 -8.52
C GLN A 81 -18.17 2.49 -8.88
N ARG A 82 -16.84 2.29 -8.84
CA ARG A 82 -16.17 1.07 -9.28
C ARG A 82 -15.76 0.12 -8.14
N LEU A 83 -15.73 0.60 -6.90
CA LEU A 83 -15.41 -0.19 -5.71
C LEU A 83 -16.16 0.37 -4.49
N GLY A 84 -16.22 -0.42 -3.41
CA GLY A 84 -16.87 -0.04 -2.17
C GLY A 84 -15.89 0.43 -1.08
N HIS A 85 -16.42 0.51 0.15
CA HIS A 85 -15.69 0.92 1.36
C HIS A 85 -15.80 -0.13 2.48
N GLU A 86 -16.44 -1.28 2.21
CA GLU A 86 -16.78 -2.27 3.23
C GLU A 86 -15.63 -3.22 3.52
N PRO A 87 -15.44 -3.66 4.77
CA PRO A 87 -14.55 -4.76 5.08
C PRO A 87 -14.88 -6.00 4.25
N SER A 88 -13.87 -6.75 3.83
CA SER A 88 -14.13 -7.91 2.97
C SER A 88 -14.65 -9.12 3.74
N GLY A 89 -14.20 -9.34 4.97
CA GLY A 89 -14.48 -10.55 5.74
C GLY A 89 -13.97 -11.85 5.07
N GLN A 90 -13.11 -11.70 4.07
CA GLN A 90 -12.51 -12.77 3.28
C GLN A 90 -11.02 -12.47 3.08
N PRO A 91 -10.18 -13.47 2.80
CA PRO A 91 -8.77 -13.25 2.47
C PRO A 91 -8.60 -12.20 1.35
N PHE A 92 -7.56 -11.39 1.46
CA PHE A 92 -7.28 -10.23 0.59
C PHE A 92 -7.21 -10.54 -0.91
N ASN A 93 -7.08 -11.80 -1.29
CA ASN A 93 -6.97 -12.29 -2.66
C ASN A 93 -8.10 -13.25 -3.04
N SER A 94 -9.23 -13.25 -2.31
CA SER A 94 -10.40 -14.09 -2.61
C SER A 94 -11.05 -13.67 -3.93
N LEU A 95 -11.40 -14.67 -4.75
CA LEU A 95 -12.17 -14.48 -6.00
C LEU A 95 -13.66 -14.74 -5.81
N VAL A 96 -14.03 -15.54 -4.80
CA VAL A 96 -15.41 -15.96 -4.57
C VAL A 96 -16.33 -14.77 -4.33
N GLN A 97 -15.91 -13.86 -3.44
CA GLN A 97 -16.69 -12.66 -3.16
C GLN A 97 -16.79 -11.73 -4.37
N LEU A 98 -15.71 -11.62 -5.14
CA LEU A 98 -15.68 -10.80 -6.35
C LEU A 98 -16.69 -11.29 -7.40
N GLU A 99 -16.87 -12.60 -7.53
CA GLU A 99 -17.90 -13.21 -8.38
C GLU A 99 -19.31 -12.82 -7.90
N PHE A 100 -19.60 -12.99 -6.59
CA PHE A 100 -20.90 -12.62 -6.02
C PHE A 100 -21.24 -11.14 -6.20
N GLU A 101 -20.24 -10.27 -6.12
CA GLU A 101 -20.39 -8.81 -6.25
C GLU A 101 -20.20 -8.33 -7.69
N ARG A 102 -20.28 -9.24 -8.65
CA ARG A 102 -20.22 -8.95 -10.08
C ARG A 102 -19.04 -8.07 -10.48
N GLY A 103 -17.86 -8.44 -9.98
CA GLY A 103 -16.63 -7.75 -10.33
C GLY A 103 -16.44 -6.39 -9.63
N ARG A 104 -17.25 -6.04 -8.61
CA ARG A 104 -17.09 -4.80 -7.83
C ARG A 104 -16.40 -5.10 -6.50
N PRO A 105 -15.13 -4.75 -6.30
CA PRO A 105 -14.41 -5.00 -5.05
C PRO A 105 -15.02 -4.24 -3.87
N ARG A 106 -15.01 -4.83 -2.68
CA ARG A 106 -15.57 -4.22 -1.45
C ARG A 106 -14.81 -3.01 -0.96
N ASN A 107 -13.51 -2.97 -1.14
CA ASN A 107 -12.66 -1.85 -0.70
C ASN A 107 -11.37 -1.78 -1.51
N PRO A 108 -10.61 -0.67 -1.44
CA PRO A 108 -9.37 -0.47 -2.20
C PRO A 108 -8.17 -1.28 -1.69
N PHE A 109 -8.26 -1.96 -0.53
CA PHE A 109 -7.12 -2.60 0.12
C PHE A 109 -7.05 -4.12 -0.09
N ILE A 110 -8.15 -4.79 -0.50
CA ILE A 110 -8.06 -6.13 -1.09
C ILE A 110 -7.42 -6.03 -2.48
N ASN A 111 -6.80 -7.12 -2.96
CA ASN A 111 -6.05 -7.07 -4.23
C ASN A 111 -6.92 -6.64 -5.42
N ALA A 112 -8.15 -7.16 -5.52
CA ALA A 112 -9.08 -6.76 -6.58
C ALA A 112 -9.35 -5.24 -6.57
N GLY A 113 -9.56 -4.64 -5.40
CA GLY A 113 -9.76 -3.20 -5.26
C GLY A 113 -8.53 -2.39 -5.63
N ALA A 114 -7.36 -2.82 -5.20
CA ALA A 114 -6.09 -2.17 -5.56
C ALA A 114 -5.85 -2.21 -7.08
N LEU A 115 -6.22 -3.31 -7.75
CA LEU A 115 -6.13 -3.42 -9.20
C LEU A 115 -7.12 -2.48 -9.92
N VAL A 116 -8.35 -2.29 -9.40
CA VAL A 116 -9.30 -1.28 -9.93
C VAL A 116 -8.73 0.13 -9.75
N ILE A 117 -8.13 0.45 -8.61
CA ILE A 117 -7.47 1.73 -8.40
C ILE A 117 -6.31 1.93 -9.38
N CYS A 118 -5.49 0.91 -9.61
CA CYS A 118 -4.42 0.98 -10.60
C CYS A 118 -4.99 1.17 -12.02
N ASP A 119 -6.09 0.51 -12.38
CA ASP A 119 -6.77 0.66 -13.66
C ASP A 119 -7.31 2.09 -13.86
N ILE A 120 -7.86 2.70 -12.79
CA ILE A 120 -8.27 4.12 -12.80
C ILE A 120 -7.06 5.03 -13.05
N ASN A 121 -5.96 4.81 -12.34
CA ASN A 121 -4.73 5.58 -12.51
C ASN A 121 -4.12 5.37 -13.90
N GLU A 122 -4.19 4.16 -14.47
CA GLU A 122 -3.74 3.85 -15.82
C GLU A 122 -4.47 4.69 -16.89
N SER A 123 -5.76 4.97 -16.67
CA SER A 123 -6.55 5.82 -17.57
C SER A 123 -6.23 7.32 -17.43
N ARG A 124 -5.55 7.74 -16.35
CA ARG A 124 -5.29 9.15 -16.03
C ARG A 124 -3.84 9.57 -16.27
N PHE A 125 -2.89 8.65 -16.18
CA PHE A 125 -1.46 8.95 -16.27
C PHE A 125 -0.81 8.19 -17.42
N ALA A 126 0.08 8.86 -18.16
CA ALA A 126 0.88 8.22 -19.20
C ALA A 126 1.85 7.16 -18.64
N ALA A 127 2.29 7.33 -17.39
CA ALA A 127 3.19 6.42 -16.68
C ALA A 127 2.79 6.34 -15.19
N PRO A 128 1.72 5.57 -14.83
CA PRO A 128 1.17 5.53 -13.47
C PRO A 128 2.17 5.11 -12.40
N ALA A 129 3.02 4.11 -12.70
CA ALA A 129 4.05 3.64 -11.78
C ALA A 129 5.06 4.76 -11.41
N LEU A 130 5.47 5.56 -12.39
CA LEU A 130 6.35 6.69 -12.17
C LEU A 130 5.65 7.81 -11.42
N SER A 131 4.40 8.09 -11.76
CA SER A 131 3.60 9.12 -11.10
C SER A 131 3.40 8.84 -9.61
N MET A 132 3.07 7.59 -9.23
CA MET A 132 2.94 7.19 -7.83
C MET A 132 4.29 7.26 -7.09
N ARG A 133 5.37 6.78 -7.70
CA ARG A 133 6.72 6.91 -7.15
C ARG A 133 7.07 8.38 -6.86
N ASP A 134 6.79 9.27 -7.80
CA ASP A 134 7.13 10.70 -7.66
C ASP A 134 6.26 11.39 -6.59
N LEU A 135 4.99 10.97 -6.42
CA LEU A 135 4.18 11.35 -5.27
C LEU A 135 4.85 10.92 -3.96
N VAL A 136 5.24 9.66 -3.83
CA VAL A 136 5.87 9.13 -2.62
C VAL A 136 7.22 9.80 -2.33
N ARG A 137 8.02 10.09 -3.36
CA ARG A 137 9.27 10.87 -3.24
C ARG A 137 9.03 12.25 -2.62
N ARG A 138 7.99 12.95 -3.06
CA ARG A 138 7.63 14.27 -2.50
C ARG A 138 7.19 14.14 -1.06
N LEU A 139 6.33 13.17 -0.75
CA LEU A 139 5.82 12.94 0.61
C LEU A 139 6.93 12.55 1.59
N ALA A 140 7.80 11.62 1.23
CA ALA A 140 8.95 11.20 2.04
C ALA A 140 10.06 12.26 2.12
N GLY A 141 10.13 13.15 1.12
CA GLY A 141 11.27 14.06 0.96
C GLY A 141 12.56 13.35 0.53
N ASN A 142 12.43 12.21 -0.17
CA ASN A 142 13.54 11.41 -0.64
C ASN A 142 13.43 11.18 -2.15
N PRO A 143 14.18 11.93 -2.98
CA PRO A 143 14.15 11.80 -4.44
C PRO A 143 14.80 10.50 -4.95
N LEU A 144 15.50 9.76 -4.11
CA LEU A 144 16.25 8.57 -4.48
C LEU A 144 15.40 7.27 -4.43
N LEU A 145 14.17 7.34 -3.93
CA LEU A 145 13.28 6.17 -3.88
C LEU A 145 13.06 5.60 -5.28
N VAL A 146 13.25 4.30 -5.42
CA VAL A 146 13.08 3.57 -6.67
C VAL A 146 12.33 2.26 -6.44
N SER A 147 11.69 1.77 -7.48
CA SER A 147 11.13 0.43 -7.49
C SER A 147 12.26 -0.58 -7.71
N ASP A 148 12.30 -1.62 -6.88
CA ASP A 148 13.22 -2.75 -7.05
C ASP A 148 12.76 -3.61 -8.23
N ALA A 149 13.56 -3.63 -9.29
CA ALA A 149 13.24 -4.34 -10.52
C ALA A 149 13.17 -5.87 -10.32
N LYS A 150 14.00 -6.42 -9.41
CA LYS A 150 14.00 -7.86 -9.08
C LYS A 150 12.70 -8.25 -8.39
N VAL A 151 12.24 -7.44 -7.43
CA VAL A 151 10.97 -7.65 -6.73
C VAL A 151 9.80 -7.49 -7.70
N ALA A 152 9.78 -6.44 -8.52
CA ALA A 152 8.70 -6.21 -9.50
C ALA A 152 8.58 -7.35 -10.50
N GLU A 153 9.69 -7.87 -11.02
CA GLU A 153 9.69 -9.01 -11.93
C GLU A 153 9.26 -10.30 -11.22
N SER A 154 9.70 -10.53 -9.99
CA SER A 154 9.29 -11.68 -9.19
C SER A 154 7.78 -11.69 -8.94
N GLU A 155 7.17 -10.54 -8.62
CA GLU A 155 5.71 -10.38 -8.52
C GLU A 155 5.03 -10.69 -9.85
N TYR A 156 5.57 -10.17 -10.95
CA TYR A 156 4.99 -10.38 -12.27
C TYR A 156 5.01 -11.85 -12.68
N GLN A 157 6.06 -12.60 -12.37
CA GLN A 157 6.15 -14.04 -12.65
C GLN A 157 5.12 -14.86 -11.85
N HIS A 158 4.69 -14.37 -10.68
CA HIS A 158 3.71 -15.04 -9.80
C HIS A 158 2.31 -14.41 -9.89
N ARG A 159 2.01 -13.66 -10.95
CA ARG A 159 0.80 -12.85 -11.11
C ARG A 159 -0.52 -13.58 -11.30
N ALA A 160 -0.50 -14.90 -11.49
CA ALA A 160 -1.67 -15.65 -11.98
C ALA A 160 -2.98 -15.35 -11.23
N ARG A 161 -2.93 -15.24 -9.89
CA ARG A 161 -4.12 -14.95 -9.07
C ARG A 161 -4.62 -13.51 -9.25
N ASN A 162 -3.72 -12.53 -9.34
CA ASN A 162 -4.07 -11.14 -9.61
C ASN A 162 -4.60 -10.97 -11.05
N ALA A 163 -4.03 -11.68 -12.01
CA ALA A 163 -4.53 -11.70 -13.39
C ALA A 163 -5.94 -12.30 -13.47
N ALA A 164 -6.19 -13.41 -12.77
CA ALA A 164 -7.53 -14.00 -12.70
C ALA A 164 -8.58 -13.02 -12.14
N ALA A 165 -8.24 -12.27 -11.08
CA ALA A 165 -9.10 -11.23 -10.54
C ALA A 165 -9.37 -10.11 -11.55
N ALA A 166 -8.33 -9.63 -12.24
CA ALA A 166 -8.45 -8.56 -13.24
C ALA A 166 -9.31 -8.99 -14.43
N TYR A 167 -9.10 -10.19 -14.98
CA TYR A 167 -9.92 -10.72 -16.07
C TYR A 167 -11.37 -10.97 -15.65
N LEU A 168 -11.60 -11.41 -14.40
CA LEU A 168 -12.96 -11.54 -13.85
C LEU A 168 -13.66 -10.18 -13.80
N MET A 169 -13.00 -9.15 -13.28
CA MET A 169 -13.53 -7.79 -13.26
C MET A 169 -13.76 -7.23 -14.66
N GLN A 170 -12.89 -7.55 -15.62
CA GLN A 170 -13.05 -7.17 -17.01
C GLN A 170 -14.29 -7.84 -17.63
N ALA A 171 -14.54 -9.11 -17.34
CA ALA A 171 -15.74 -9.83 -17.81
C ALA A 171 -17.04 -9.21 -17.30
N PHE A 172 -17.02 -8.60 -16.09
CA PHE A 172 -18.15 -7.83 -15.54
C PHE A 172 -18.16 -6.35 -15.96
N GLY A 173 -17.23 -5.90 -16.81
CA GLY A 173 -17.15 -4.52 -17.29
C GLY A 173 -16.55 -3.53 -16.30
N ASN A 174 -15.91 -4.01 -15.22
CA ASN A 174 -15.29 -3.16 -14.20
C ASN A 174 -13.75 -3.12 -14.28
N PHE A 175 -13.19 -3.30 -15.48
CA PHE A 175 -11.75 -3.17 -15.74
C PHE A 175 -11.55 -2.69 -17.18
N HIS A 176 -10.91 -1.53 -17.39
CA HIS A 176 -11.01 -0.80 -18.65
C HIS A 176 -9.73 -0.83 -19.49
N ASN A 177 -8.58 -0.97 -18.84
CA ASN A 177 -7.29 -0.99 -19.52
C ASN A 177 -6.80 -2.43 -19.74
N GLU A 178 -5.74 -2.57 -20.51
CA GLU A 178 -5.09 -3.86 -20.73
C GLU A 178 -4.59 -4.44 -19.38
N VAL A 179 -5.00 -5.67 -19.07
CA VAL A 179 -4.72 -6.32 -17.78
C VAL A 179 -3.23 -6.38 -17.49
N GLU A 180 -2.42 -6.82 -18.47
CA GLU A 180 -0.97 -6.97 -18.27
C GLU A 180 -0.28 -5.62 -17.99
N ARG A 181 -0.74 -4.54 -18.59
CA ARG A 181 -0.23 -3.18 -18.36
C ARG A 181 -0.53 -2.71 -16.96
N VAL A 182 -1.77 -2.89 -16.49
CA VAL A 182 -2.18 -2.54 -15.12
C VAL A 182 -1.40 -3.37 -14.09
N LEU A 183 -1.25 -4.68 -14.33
CA LEU A 183 -0.48 -5.56 -13.44
C LEU A 183 0.98 -5.12 -13.32
N ARG A 184 1.64 -4.74 -14.41
CA ARG A 184 3.02 -4.22 -14.36
C ARG A 184 3.10 -2.96 -13.51
N SER A 185 2.20 -1.99 -13.68
CA SER A 185 2.15 -0.79 -12.84
C SER A 185 1.94 -1.15 -11.36
N TYR A 186 1.00 -2.04 -11.05
CA TYR A 186 0.73 -2.50 -9.70
C TYR A 186 1.95 -3.15 -9.04
N PHE A 187 2.68 -4.02 -9.74
CA PHE A 187 3.87 -4.67 -9.18
C PHE A 187 5.04 -3.70 -8.99
N HIS A 188 5.17 -2.68 -9.84
CA HIS A 188 6.12 -1.60 -9.59
C HIS A 188 5.76 -0.77 -8.35
N HIS A 189 4.47 -0.59 -8.04
CA HIS A 189 4.02 0.02 -6.79
C HIS A 189 4.42 -0.84 -5.58
N CYS A 190 4.15 -2.14 -5.61
CA CYS A 190 4.52 -3.10 -4.55
C CYS A 190 6.03 -3.14 -4.32
N ALA A 191 6.81 -3.06 -5.39
CA ALA A 191 8.26 -3.15 -5.37
C ALA A 191 8.98 -1.84 -5.00
N LEU A 192 8.25 -0.76 -4.68
CA LEU A 192 8.89 0.48 -4.26
C LEU A 192 9.69 0.25 -2.98
N ALA A 193 11.01 0.54 -3.03
CA ALA A 193 11.91 0.34 -1.91
C ALA A 193 11.96 1.59 -1.03
N MET A 194 11.63 1.44 0.25
CA MET A 194 11.59 2.49 1.26
C MET A 194 12.16 1.99 2.58
N SER A 195 12.67 2.90 3.40
CA SER A 195 12.96 2.64 4.81
C SER A 195 11.73 2.90 5.70
N CYS A 196 11.76 2.45 6.97
CA CYS A 196 10.72 2.83 7.93
C CYS A 196 10.62 4.36 8.08
N VAL A 197 11.75 5.07 8.01
CA VAL A 197 11.81 6.53 8.09
C VAL A 197 11.11 7.18 6.88
N ASP A 198 11.41 6.71 5.66
CA ASP A 198 10.76 7.21 4.45
C ASP A 198 9.25 6.99 4.50
N LEU A 199 8.83 5.79 4.93
CA LEU A 199 7.43 5.42 5.02
C LEU A 199 6.69 6.26 6.06
N ALA A 200 7.24 6.42 7.27
CA ALA A 200 6.65 7.24 8.32
C ALA A 200 6.49 8.71 7.88
N ARG A 201 7.48 9.27 7.19
CA ARG A 201 7.40 10.63 6.60
C ARG A 201 6.33 10.70 5.52
N ALA A 202 6.30 9.74 4.60
CA ALA A 202 5.34 9.73 3.50
C ALA A 202 3.89 9.63 3.97
N CYS A 203 3.63 8.97 5.11
CA CYS A 203 2.30 8.84 5.70
C CYS A 203 1.90 10.00 6.62
N GLY A 204 2.78 10.96 6.90
CA GLY A 204 2.55 12.05 7.86
C GLY A 204 1.30 12.89 7.55
N PHE A 205 0.91 13.05 6.29
CA PHE A 205 -0.32 13.77 5.91
C PHE A 205 -1.59 13.10 6.45
N LEU A 206 -1.61 11.78 6.63
CA LEU A 206 -2.75 11.05 7.19
C LEU A 206 -3.02 11.43 8.66
N ALA A 207 -1.97 11.74 9.42
CA ALA A 207 -2.06 12.21 10.80
C ALA A 207 -2.27 13.72 10.91
N ASN A 208 -2.17 14.48 9.81
CA ASN A 208 -2.19 15.95 9.79
C ASN A 208 -3.30 16.50 8.86
N GLN A 209 -4.48 15.93 8.92
CA GLN A 209 -5.67 16.38 8.17
C GLN A 209 -5.45 16.51 6.64
N GLY A 210 -4.59 15.67 6.11
CA GLY A 210 -4.25 15.64 4.68
C GLY A 210 -3.15 16.62 4.25
N VAL A 211 -2.57 17.37 5.17
CA VAL A 211 -1.44 18.28 4.90
C VAL A 211 -0.12 17.56 5.14
N CYS A 212 0.76 17.54 4.16
CA CYS A 212 2.11 17.02 4.32
C CYS A 212 2.88 17.87 5.33
N PRO A 213 3.29 17.32 6.52
CA PRO A 213 3.94 18.14 7.55
C PRO A 213 5.24 18.80 7.09
N ARG A 214 5.95 18.16 6.15
CA ARG A 214 7.25 18.61 5.65
C ARG A 214 7.16 19.78 4.65
N SER A 215 6.18 19.72 3.76
CA SER A 215 6.06 20.71 2.67
C SER A 215 4.93 21.71 2.85
N GLY A 216 3.98 21.44 3.75
CA GLY A 216 2.74 22.23 3.87
C GLY A 216 1.74 21.99 2.73
N GLU A 217 2.04 21.08 1.79
CA GLU A 217 1.17 20.74 0.65
C GLU A 217 -0.08 20.03 1.15
N GLN A 218 -1.27 20.48 0.69
CA GLN A 218 -2.53 19.79 0.90
C GLN A 218 -2.62 18.60 -0.07
N ILE A 219 -2.47 17.40 0.45
CA ILE A 219 -2.50 16.15 -0.34
C ILE A 219 -3.93 15.67 -0.54
N LEU A 220 -4.72 15.66 0.54
CA LEU A 220 -6.15 15.33 0.55
C LEU A 220 -6.89 16.37 1.40
N THR A 221 -8.16 16.61 1.10
CA THR A 221 -8.99 17.39 2.02
C THR A 221 -9.14 16.68 3.37
N PRO A 222 -9.45 17.38 4.48
CA PRO A 222 -9.70 16.73 5.78
C PRO A 222 -10.73 15.60 5.70
N ARG A 223 -11.83 15.79 4.94
CA ARG A 223 -12.86 14.77 4.72
C ARG A 223 -12.31 13.53 4.01
N GLN A 224 -11.55 13.70 2.93
CA GLN A 224 -10.93 12.59 2.22
C GLN A 224 -9.91 11.85 3.09
N THR A 225 -9.15 12.58 3.92
CA THR A 225 -8.21 11.99 4.87
C THR A 225 -8.92 11.13 5.90
N GLN A 226 -10.01 11.61 6.48
CA GLN A 226 -10.85 10.85 7.40
C GLN A 226 -11.42 9.59 6.73
N GLN A 227 -11.88 9.70 5.49
CA GLN A 227 -12.39 8.56 4.72
C GLN A 227 -11.31 7.50 4.49
N VAL A 228 -10.11 7.89 4.04
CA VAL A 228 -8.98 6.97 3.86
C VAL A 228 -8.61 6.29 5.18
N ASN A 229 -8.48 7.06 6.27
CA ASN A 229 -8.15 6.52 7.58
C ASN A 229 -9.21 5.53 8.10
N ALA A 230 -10.51 5.84 7.91
CA ALA A 230 -11.59 4.95 8.31
C ALA A 230 -11.55 3.63 7.53
N ILE A 231 -11.36 3.68 6.21
CA ILE A 231 -11.26 2.46 5.38
C ILE A 231 -10.00 1.65 5.77
N MET A 232 -8.87 2.30 6.06
CA MET A 232 -7.66 1.62 6.56
C MET A 232 -7.94 0.90 7.87
N ALA A 233 -8.60 1.57 8.82
CA ALA A 233 -8.91 1.00 10.15
C ALA A 233 -9.85 -0.22 10.07
N THR A 234 -10.78 -0.24 9.10
CA THR A 234 -11.77 -1.31 8.96
C THR A 234 -11.38 -2.43 8.00
N SER A 235 -10.37 -2.21 7.16
CA SER A 235 -10.02 -3.13 6.07
C SER A 235 -8.55 -3.57 6.09
N GLY A 236 -7.72 -3.00 6.94
CA GLY A 236 -6.26 -3.16 6.87
C GLY A 236 -5.74 -4.55 7.23
N LEU A 237 -6.43 -5.30 8.08
CA LEU A 237 -6.08 -6.67 8.49
C LEU A 237 -6.99 -7.72 7.85
N TYR A 238 -7.76 -7.32 6.86
CA TYR A 238 -8.63 -8.18 6.04
C TYR A 238 -9.57 -9.04 6.90
N ASP A 239 -9.49 -10.37 6.76
CA ASP A 239 -10.26 -11.36 7.51
C ASP A 239 -9.85 -11.44 9.00
N GLU A 240 -8.68 -10.96 9.39
CA GLU A 240 -8.19 -10.94 10.77
C GLU A 240 -8.47 -9.62 11.53
N ALA A 241 -9.11 -8.63 10.92
CA ALA A 241 -9.36 -7.33 11.53
C ALA A 241 -10.10 -7.43 12.88
N GLY A 242 -11.08 -8.34 12.99
CA GLY A 242 -11.84 -8.56 14.22
C GLY A 242 -11.03 -9.21 15.35
N ASN A 243 -10.07 -10.07 15.00
CA ASN A 243 -9.20 -10.72 15.98
C ASN A 243 -8.13 -9.78 16.52
N PHE A 244 -7.74 -8.79 15.72
CA PHE A 244 -6.74 -7.78 16.10
C PHE A 244 -7.33 -6.68 16.98
N ALA A 245 -8.59 -6.30 16.79
CA ALA A 245 -9.26 -5.22 17.52
C ALA A 245 -9.57 -5.62 18.97
#